data_28dfa044809b9155330be1005b5bf2ab
#
_entry.id   28dfa044809b9155330be1005b5bf2ab
#
_cell.length_a   1.000
_cell.length_b   1.000
_cell.length_c   1.000
_cell.angle_alpha   90.00
_cell.angle_beta   90.00
_cell.angle_gamma   90.00
#
_symmetry.space_group_name_H-M   'P 1'
#
loop_
_entity.id
_entity.type
_entity.pdbx_description
1 polymer ?
#
loop_
_entity_poly.entity_id
_entity_poly.type
_entity_poly.pdbx_seq_one_letter_code
_entity_poly.pdbx_strand_id
1 'polypeptide(L)'
;MDAGNVTWGDWLQFVGATDTPTDGTARYMDMHKMVVTYVERASTAHFIQIAWGTSGAAAYAAGDYTEFVYWAGANVSREAPIELRMPRIAMGTKMWIRVLAVAKDTGQVSFFAGGHEYPN
;
A
#
# COMPACT_ATOMS: atom_id res chain seq x y z
N MET A 1 0.29 9.08 5.86
CA MET A 1 0.34 7.77 6.56
C MET A 1 1.48 7.77 7.55
N ASP A 2 1.20 7.41 8.79
CA ASP A 2 2.19 7.38 9.86
C ASP A 2 2.77 5.97 10.01
N ALA A 3 4.10 5.90 10.09
CA ALA A 3 4.77 4.65 10.40
C ALA A 3 4.67 4.34 11.89
N GLY A 4 4.35 3.09 12.21
CA GLY A 4 4.42 2.62 13.58
C GLY A 4 5.85 2.55 14.07
N ASN A 5 6.05 2.82 15.34
CA ASN A 5 7.37 2.81 15.96
C ASN A 5 7.72 1.40 16.43
N VAL A 6 8.48 0.65 15.61
CA VAL A 6 8.81 -0.77 15.83
C VAL A 6 7.55 -1.66 15.96
N THR A 7 6.40 -1.11 15.68
CA THR A 7 5.10 -1.79 15.60
C THR A 7 4.37 -1.29 14.37
N TRP A 8 3.39 -2.05 13.93
CA TRP A 8 2.57 -1.61 12.81
C TRP A 8 1.76 -0.37 13.20
N GLY A 9 1.76 0.61 12.31
CA GLY A 9 0.82 1.73 12.40
C GLY A 9 -0.61 1.27 12.08
N ASP A 10 -1.55 2.21 12.18
CA ASP A 10 -2.95 1.93 11.88
C ASP A 10 -3.17 1.68 10.38
N TRP A 11 -4.17 0.88 10.07
CA TRP A 11 -4.60 0.69 8.71
C TRP A 11 -5.26 1.97 8.18
N LEU A 12 -4.79 2.41 7.01
CA LEU A 12 -5.37 3.54 6.28
C LEU A 12 -6.06 3.01 5.03
N GLN A 13 -7.34 3.32 4.87
CA GLN A 13 -8.06 3.03 3.63
C GLN A 13 -7.62 4.01 2.53
N PHE A 14 -7.20 3.49 1.39
CA PHE A 14 -6.82 4.33 0.25
C PHE A 14 -7.60 4.03 -1.03
N VAL A 15 -8.33 2.92 -1.08
CA VAL A 15 -9.31 2.63 -2.11
C VAL A 15 -10.64 2.33 -1.43
N GLY A 16 -11.68 3.09 -1.79
CA GLY A 16 -13.01 2.94 -1.23
C GLY A 16 -13.88 1.97 -2.02
N ALA A 17 -14.98 1.55 -1.41
CA ALA A 17 -15.94 0.62 -2.04
C ALA A 17 -16.68 1.23 -3.24
N THR A 18 -16.68 2.56 -3.34
CA THR A 18 -17.38 3.28 -4.41
C THR A 18 -16.45 3.82 -5.49
N ASP A 19 -15.17 3.49 -5.41
CA ASP A 19 -14.24 3.88 -6.46
C ASP A 19 -14.58 3.13 -7.75
N THR A 20 -14.74 3.89 -8.81
CA THR A 20 -15.14 3.35 -10.11
C THR A 20 -14.03 3.57 -11.12
N PRO A 21 -13.89 2.67 -12.09
CA PRO A 21 -12.95 2.86 -13.18
C PRO A 21 -13.36 4.05 -14.05
N THR A 22 -12.38 4.63 -14.70
CA THR A 22 -12.59 5.80 -15.57
C THR A 22 -13.44 5.50 -16.79
N ASP A 23 -13.39 4.27 -17.27
CA ASP A 23 -14.15 3.83 -18.45
C ASP A 23 -15.54 3.27 -18.12
N GLY A 24 -15.84 3.07 -16.85
CA GLY A 24 -17.13 2.54 -16.39
C GLY A 24 -17.37 1.06 -16.68
N THR A 25 -16.43 0.34 -17.27
CA THR A 25 -16.59 -1.04 -17.70
C THR A 25 -15.76 -2.05 -16.94
N ALA A 26 -14.77 -1.61 -16.16
CA ALA A 26 -13.90 -2.51 -15.43
C ALA A 26 -14.66 -3.22 -14.31
N ARG A 27 -14.40 -4.52 -14.16
CA ARG A 27 -14.99 -5.38 -13.13
C ARG A 27 -13.98 -5.85 -12.11
N TYR A 28 -12.71 -5.80 -12.46
CA TYR A 28 -11.58 -6.23 -11.63
C TYR A 28 -10.49 -5.19 -11.67
N MET A 29 -9.68 -5.17 -10.64
CA MET A 29 -8.50 -4.33 -10.56
C MET A 29 -7.38 -5.04 -9.82
N ASP A 30 -6.16 -4.61 -10.04
CA ASP A 30 -5.04 -4.88 -9.16
C ASP A 30 -4.20 -3.61 -8.98
N MET A 31 -3.53 -3.49 -7.87
CA MET A 31 -2.47 -2.50 -7.71
C MET A 31 -1.18 -3.12 -8.22
N HIS A 32 -0.55 -2.45 -9.15
CA HIS A 32 0.59 -2.98 -9.88
C HIS A 32 1.91 -2.36 -9.44
N LYS A 33 1.89 -1.07 -9.17
CA LYS A 33 3.09 -0.32 -8.80
C LYS A 33 2.81 0.63 -7.66
N MET A 34 3.83 0.87 -6.87
CA MET A 34 3.84 1.91 -5.85
C MET A 34 5.12 2.73 -5.97
N VAL A 35 5.00 4.03 -5.78
CA VAL A 35 6.14 4.95 -5.68
C VAL A 35 6.07 5.65 -4.34
N VAL A 36 7.12 5.52 -3.54
CA VAL A 36 7.24 6.28 -2.30
C VAL A 36 7.80 7.65 -2.66
N THR A 37 7.03 8.70 -2.39
CA THR A 37 7.37 10.06 -2.79
C THR A 37 8.03 10.86 -1.67
N TYR A 38 7.76 10.50 -0.43
CA TYR A 38 8.28 11.21 0.72
C TYR A 38 8.40 10.28 1.92
N VAL A 39 9.52 10.37 2.61
CA VAL A 39 9.74 9.72 3.89
C VAL A 39 10.29 10.78 4.85
N GLU A 40 9.56 11.04 5.91
CA GLU A 40 9.93 12.07 6.88
C GLU A 40 11.25 11.74 7.58
N ARG A 41 11.47 10.46 7.84
CA ARG A 41 12.71 9.97 8.45
C ARG A 41 13.40 9.01 7.51
N ALA A 42 14.55 9.42 7.00
CA ALA A 42 15.38 8.59 6.13
C ALA A 42 16.31 7.68 6.96
N SER A 43 17.02 6.78 6.27
CA SER A 43 18.03 5.87 6.81
C SER A 43 17.47 4.76 7.70
N THR A 44 16.21 4.37 7.47
CA THR A 44 15.63 3.19 8.11
C THR A 44 14.83 2.37 7.11
N ALA A 45 14.68 1.09 7.38
CA ALA A 45 13.79 0.23 6.61
C ALA A 45 12.34 0.42 7.06
N HIS A 46 11.43 0.36 6.10
CA HIS A 46 10.01 0.37 6.35
C HIS A 46 9.41 -0.91 5.77
N PHE A 47 8.63 -1.61 6.56
CA PHE A 47 7.77 -2.69 6.06
C PHE A 47 6.42 -2.09 5.73
N ILE A 48 5.93 -2.37 4.53
CA ILE A 48 4.64 -1.87 4.06
C ILE A 48 3.76 -3.05 3.73
N GLN A 49 2.54 -3.04 4.26
CA GLN A 49 1.52 -4.03 3.94
C GLN A 49 0.36 -3.36 3.24
N ILE A 50 -0.09 -3.98 2.16
CA ILE A 50 -1.30 -3.61 1.45
C ILE A 50 -2.26 -4.79 1.53
N ALA A 51 -3.47 -4.53 1.99
CA ALA A 51 -4.51 -5.53 2.17
C ALA A 51 -5.78 -5.13 1.40
N TRP A 52 -6.59 -6.12 1.04
CA TRP A 52 -7.83 -5.91 0.30
C TRP A 52 -8.96 -6.70 0.95
N GLY A 53 -10.03 -6.00 1.28
CA GLY A 53 -11.18 -6.56 1.98
C GLY A 53 -11.99 -5.52 2.75
N THR A 54 -12.85 -5.98 3.60
CA THR A 54 -13.78 -5.10 4.35
C THR A 54 -13.09 -4.21 5.37
N SER A 55 -11.98 -4.68 5.93
CA SER A 55 -11.08 -3.90 6.79
C SER A 55 -9.67 -4.43 6.64
N GLY A 56 -8.68 -3.62 7.00
CA GLY A 56 -7.29 -4.06 6.97
C GLY A 56 -7.03 -5.26 7.88
N ALA A 57 -7.58 -5.24 9.09
CA ALA A 57 -7.41 -6.33 10.06
C ALA A 57 -8.05 -7.63 9.58
N ALA A 58 -9.26 -7.57 9.02
CA ALA A 58 -9.95 -8.77 8.50
C ALA A 58 -9.23 -9.33 7.27
N ALA A 59 -8.77 -8.48 6.37
CA ALA A 59 -8.03 -8.89 5.18
C ALA A 59 -6.69 -9.54 5.58
N TYR A 60 -5.97 -8.95 6.50
CA TYR A 60 -4.72 -9.53 7.01
C TYR A 60 -4.94 -10.91 7.62
N ALA A 61 -5.98 -11.06 8.46
CA ALA A 61 -6.31 -12.33 9.07
C ALA A 61 -6.69 -13.41 8.05
N ALA A 62 -7.31 -13.01 6.93
CA ALA A 62 -7.66 -13.92 5.84
C ALA A 62 -6.50 -14.24 4.89
N GLY A 63 -5.35 -13.59 5.03
CA GLY A 63 -4.23 -13.75 4.13
C GLY A 63 -4.34 -12.93 2.84
N ASP A 64 -5.28 -12.01 2.77
CA ASP A 64 -5.53 -11.15 1.60
C ASP A 64 -4.68 -9.89 1.68
N TYR A 65 -3.38 -10.06 1.64
CA TYR A 65 -2.43 -8.95 1.69
C TYR A 65 -1.13 -9.27 0.97
N THR A 66 -0.39 -8.22 0.65
CA THR A 66 0.99 -8.29 0.18
C THR A 66 1.88 -7.41 1.06
N GLU A 67 3.14 -7.78 1.17
CA GLU A 67 4.11 -7.07 2.00
C GLU A 67 5.40 -6.87 1.22
N PHE A 68 6.02 -5.72 1.42
CA PHE A 68 7.32 -5.43 0.85
C PHE A 68 8.11 -4.51 1.78
N VAL A 69 9.43 -4.46 1.54
CA VAL A 69 10.36 -3.64 2.32
C VAL A 69 10.79 -2.46 1.46
N TYR A 70 10.75 -1.27 2.04
CA TYR A 70 11.28 -0.05 1.47
C TYR A 70 12.40 0.48 2.35
N TRP A 71 13.58 0.66 1.75
CA TRP A 71 14.72 1.24 2.43
C TRP A 71 14.91 2.68 1.97
N ALA A 72 14.74 3.63 2.90
CA ALA A 72 14.89 5.07 2.64
C ALA A 72 16.28 5.55 3.06
N GLY A 73 17.32 5.00 2.48
CA GLY A 73 18.69 5.46 2.70
C GLY A 73 19.05 6.67 1.82
N ALA A 74 20.14 7.33 2.14
CA ALA A 74 20.60 8.52 1.40
C ALA A 74 20.92 8.23 -0.07
N ASN A 75 21.29 7.00 -0.40
CA ASN A 75 21.68 6.57 -1.74
C ASN A 75 20.59 5.81 -2.49
N VAL A 76 19.37 5.77 -1.96
CA VAL A 76 18.26 5.06 -2.59
C VAL A 76 17.30 6.08 -3.20
N SER A 77 16.95 5.87 -4.47
CA SER A 77 15.95 6.70 -5.14
C SER A 77 14.58 6.45 -4.53
N ARG A 78 13.96 7.50 -4.00
CA ARG A 78 12.61 7.45 -3.44
C ARG A 78 11.53 7.38 -4.51
N GLU A 79 11.89 7.69 -5.76
CA GLU A 79 10.96 7.71 -6.88
C GLU A 79 10.98 6.42 -7.70
N ALA A 80 11.83 5.46 -7.34
CA ALA A 80 11.88 4.18 -8.03
C ALA A 80 10.58 3.40 -7.78
N PRO A 81 9.89 2.94 -8.84
CA PRO A 81 8.68 2.15 -8.67
C PRO A 81 8.95 0.82 -8.00
N ILE A 82 8.05 0.43 -7.09
CA ILE A 82 8.03 -0.88 -6.47
C ILE A 82 6.91 -1.68 -7.12
N GLU A 83 7.23 -2.84 -7.66
CA GLU A 83 6.23 -3.73 -8.22
C GLU A 83 5.49 -4.46 -7.10
N LEU A 84 4.16 -4.40 -7.16
CA LEU A 84 3.30 -5.08 -6.22
C LEU A 84 2.81 -6.39 -6.81
N ARG A 85 2.73 -7.41 -5.97
CA ARG A 85 2.19 -8.71 -6.34
C ARG A 85 0.90 -8.93 -5.59
N MET A 86 -0.20 -8.80 -6.30
CA MET A 86 -1.52 -9.11 -5.76
C MET A 86 -2.40 -9.71 -6.86
N PRO A 87 -3.40 -10.52 -6.49
CA PRO A 87 -4.35 -11.03 -7.47
C PRO A 87 -5.26 -9.91 -7.96
N ARG A 88 -5.98 -10.17 -9.05
CA ARG A 88 -7.10 -9.33 -9.43
C ARG A 88 -8.18 -9.43 -8.36
N ILE A 89 -8.73 -8.30 -7.99
CA ILE A 89 -9.83 -8.21 -7.02
C ILE A 89 -11.03 -7.55 -7.69
N ALA A 90 -12.21 -7.85 -7.18
CA ALA A 90 -13.44 -7.25 -7.70
C ALA A 90 -13.43 -5.73 -7.45
N MET A 91 -13.94 -4.97 -8.42
CA MET A 91 -14.20 -3.55 -8.22
C MET A 91 -15.16 -3.37 -7.04
N GLY A 92 -14.93 -2.30 -6.26
CA GLY A 92 -15.66 -2.06 -5.04
C GLY A 92 -15.04 -2.70 -3.79
N THR A 93 -13.98 -3.50 -3.95
CA THR A 93 -13.21 -3.99 -2.81
C THR A 93 -12.36 -2.86 -2.24
N LYS A 94 -12.45 -2.67 -0.93
CA LYS A 94 -11.63 -1.67 -0.23
C LYS A 94 -10.19 -2.15 -0.15
N MET A 95 -9.27 -1.19 -0.24
CA MET A 95 -7.84 -1.46 -0.03
C MET A 95 -7.30 -0.62 1.12
N TRP A 96 -6.39 -1.22 1.84
CA TRP A 96 -5.83 -0.69 3.07
C TRP A 96 -4.32 -0.78 3.05
N ILE A 97 -3.66 0.15 3.72
CA ILE A 97 -2.21 0.18 3.83
C ILE A 97 -1.80 0.47 5.27
N ARG A 98 -0.71 -0.15 5.70
CA ARG A 98 -0.05 0.21 6.95
C ARG A 98 1.45 0.07 6.82
N VAL A 99 2.17 0.72 7.71
CA VAL A 99 3.64 0.77 7.70
C VAL A 99 4.20 0.49 9.09
N LEU A 100 5.32 -0.19 9.11
CA LEU A 100 6.16 -0.40 10.28
C LEU A 100 7.55 0.16 9.99
N ALA A 101 8.04 1.05 10.83
CA ALA A 101 9.42 1.51 10.77
C ALA A 101 10.29 0.62 11.66
N VAL A 102 11.39 0.13 11.12
CA VAL A 102 12.31 -0.76 11.87
C VAL A 102 13.05 0.00 12.95
N ALA A 103 13.44 1.25 12.69
CA ALA A 103 13.97 2.13 13.72
C ALA A 103 12.85 2.81 14.49
N LYS A 104 13.14 3.31 15.69
CA LYS A 104 12.17 4.04 16.51
C LYS A 104 11.80 5.36 15.85
N ASP A 105 10.87 5.30 14.94
CA ASP A 105 10.50 6.44 14.12
C ASP A 105 9.01 6.42 13.81
N THR A 106 8.35 7.51 14.12
CA THR A 106 6.92 7.72 13.86
C THR A 106 6.69 8.66 12.68
N GLY A 107 7.71 8.85 11.84
CA GLY A 107 7.63 9.74 10.69
C GLY A 107 6.62 9.30 9.65
N GLN A 108 6.16 10.25 8.84
CA GLN A 108 5.19 10.01 7.78
C GLN A 108 5.84 9.46 6.52
N VAL A 109 5.08 8.63 5.82
CA VAL A 109 5.43 8.13 4.49
C VAL A 109 4.31 8.49 3.53
N SER A 110 4.66 9.10 2.41
CA SER A 110 3.73 9.42 1.33
C SER A 110 4.03 8.56 0.10
N PHE A 111 3.00 8.21 -0.64
CA PHE A 111 3.14 7.31 -1.78
C PHE A 111 2.13 7.62 -2.88
N PHE A 112 2.44 7.16 -4.10
CA PHE A 112 1.50 6.97 -5.19
C PHE A 112 1.33 5.49 -5.43
N ALA A 113 0.10 5.06 -5.70
CA ALA A 113 -0.19 3.70 -6.13
C ALA A 113 -0.85 3.74 -7.51
N GLY A 114 -0.39 2.88 -8.40
CA GLY A 114 -0.95 2.71 -9.73
C GLY A 114 -1.39 1.27 -9.96
N GLY A 115 -2.46 1.10 -10.70
CA GLY A 115 -3.00 -0.22 -10.94
C GLY A 115 -3.53 -0.39 -12.36
N HIS A 116 -4.00 -1.59 -12.62
CA HIS A 116 -4.70 -1.94 -13.84
C HIS A 116 -6.15 -2.24 -13.55
N GLU A 117 -7.01 -1.83 -14.47
CA GLU A 117 -8.43 -2.14 -14.47
C GLU A 117 -8.72 -3.12 -15.59
N TYR A 118 -9.58 -4.10 -15.31
CA TYR A 118 -9.89 -5.18 -16.26
C TYR A 118 -11.40 -5.29 -16.43
N PRO A 119 -11.91 -5.28 -17.67
CA PRO A 119 -13.32 -5.44 -17.92
C PRO A 119 -13.83 -6.86 -17.68
N ASN A 120 -12.94 -7.83 -17.71
CA ASN A 120 -13.26 -9.24 -17.53
C ASN A 120 -12.27 -9.93 -16.58
#